data_b3884c796b0555dae4b363a2013559ce
#
_entry.id   b3884c796b0555dae4b363a2013559ce
#
_cell.length_a   1.000
_cell.length_b   1.000
_cell.length_c   1.000
_cell.angle_alpha   90.00
_cell.angle_beta   90.00
_cell.angle_gamma   90.00
#
_symmetry.space_group_name_H-M   'P 1'
#
loop_
_entity.id
_entity.type
_entity.pdbx_description
1 polymer ?
#
loop_
_entity_poly.entity_id
_entity_poly.type
_entity_poly.pdbx_seq_one_letter_code
_entity_poly.pdbx_strand_id
1 'polypeptide(L)'
;MISDPMASPPVTATEALERQLHVFAKDAVAAYRSERARAAELEQALNTLETAFLETIRSLAFTVEAKDAYTGQHLERCRVYGLAVLEKLGIASDYPDAQYGFLLHDSGKVGVPDSILGKPGPLTAAEWRVMRTHPLIGYQMLAEIPFLRTAAEIVRSHHEMFDGGGYPEALVKEQIPLPARVFSVVDAYDAMTTNRPYRAALSTDHAAGEIARMAGSQFDPDVARAFVELIPSLPAVGAA
;
A
#
# COMPACT_ATOMS: atom_id res chain seq x y z
N MET A 1 29.06 86.19 7.20
CA MET A 1 27.83 85.37 6.99
C MET A 1 28.16 84.44 5.84
N ILE A 2 28.45 83.20 6.13
CA ILE A 2 28.72 82.18 5.13
C ILE A 2 27.43 81.36 5.06
N SER A 3 26.65 81.48 3.97
CA SER A 3 25.50 80.71 3.70
C SER A 3 25.93 79.29 3.33
N ASP A 4 25.41 78.28 4.04
CA ASP A 4 25.59 76.85 3.76
C ASP A 4 24.73 76.44 2.56
N PRO A 5 25.34 76.02 1.44
CA PRO A 5 24.58 75.79 0.19
C PRO A 5 24.14 74.28 -0.05
N MET A 6 24.14 73.46 0.96
CA MET A 6 23.96 72.00 0.76
C MET A 6 22.80 71.39 1.59
N ALA A 7 21.70 72.09 1.74
CA ALA A 7 20.46 71.43 2.23
C ALA A 7 19.74 70.76 1.05
N SER A 8 19.76 69.43 1.00
CA SER A 8 18.95 68.67 0.02
C SER A 8 17.44 69.02 0.16
N PRO A 9 16.71 69.19 -0.94
CA PRO A 9 15.30 69.53 -0.86
C PRO A 9 14.50 68.49 -0.05
N PRO A 10 13.48 68.88 0.71
CA PRO A 10 12.69 67.95 1.50
C PRO A 10 12.02 66.93 0.58
N VAL A 11 12.14 65.62 0.93
CA VAL A 11 11.50 64.50 0.21
C VAL A 11 10.00 64.73 0.22
N THR A 12 9.36 64.70 -0.93
CA THR A 12 7.91 64.86 -1.05
C THR A 12 7.18 63.65 -0.42
N ALA A 13 5.95 63.84 0.06
CA ALA A 13 5.13 62.75 0.61
C ALA A 13 4.91 61.61 -0.42
N THR A 14 4.85 61.95 -1.70
CA THR A 14 4.72 60.97 -2.82
C THR A 14 5.98 60.11 -2.93
N GLU A 15 7.19 60.70 -2.91
CA GLU A 15 8.44 59.96 -2.99
C GLU A 15 8.68 59.08 -1.75
N ALA A 16 8.20 59.50 -0.58
CA ALA A 16 8.24 58.69 0.63
C ALA A 16 7.33 57.47 0.51
N LEU A 17 6.08 57.64 -0.01
CA LEU A 17 5.12 56.56 -0.23
C LEU A 17 5.64 55.56 -1.28
N GLU A 18 6.20 56.03 -2.40
CA GLU A 18 6.78 55.17 -3.43
C GLU A 18 7.94 54.31 -2.89
N ARG A 19 8.81 54.88 -2.04
CA ARG A 19 9.86 54.12 -1.37
C ARG A 19 9.28 53.04 -0.44
N GLN A 20 8.26 53.38 0.37
CA GLN A 20 7.59 52.40 1.23
C GLN A 20 6.93 51.28 0.44
N LEU A 21 6.23 51.58 -0.66
CA LEU A 21 5.65 50.59 -1.52
C LEU A 21 6.69 49.67 -2.16
N HIS A 22 7.84 50.25 -2.57
CA HIS A 22 8.91 49.45 -3.16
C HIS A 22 9.55 48.50 -2.13
N VAL A 23 9.79 48.97 -0.90
CA VAL A 23 10.28 48.10 0.18
C VAL A 23 9.29 47.00 0.50
N PHE A 24 8.00 47.35 0.67
CA PHE A 24 6.95 46.36 0.94
C PHE A 24 6.83 45.29 -0.17
N ALA A 25 6.87 45.72 -1.46
CA ALA A 25 6.84 44.80 -2.59
C ALA A 25 8.04 43.86 -2.59
N LYS A 26 9.23 44.37 -2.31
CA LYS A 26 10.46 43.57 -2.20
C LYS A 26 10.39 42.55 -1.06
N ASP A 27 9.89 42.95 0.10
CA ASP A 27 9.76 42.08 1.27
C ASP A 27 8.70 41.04 1.04
N ALA A 28 7.57 41.39 0.42
CA ALA A 28 6.51 40.44 0.03
C ALA A 28 7.02 39.38 -0.95
N VAL A 29 7.81 39.79 -1.97
CA VAL A 29 8.43 38.83 -2.92
C VAL A 29 9.44 37.94 -2.22
N ALA A 30 10.22 38.45 -1.29
CA ALA A 30 11.19 37.68 -0.51
C ALA A 30 10.46 36.65 0.38
N ALA A 31 9.41 37.07 1.08
CA ALA A 31 8.58 36.20 1.91
C ALA A 31 7.93 35.08 1.07
N TYR A 32 7.33 35.43 -0.06
CA TYR A 32 6.74 34.45 -0.98
C TYR A 32 7.75 33.40 -1.48
N ARG A 33 8.96 33.86 -1.83
CA ARG A 33 10.04 32.92 -2.26
C ARG A 33 10.47 31.99 -1.12
N SER A 34 10.58 32.53 0.10
CA SER A 34 10.92 31.75 1.29
C SER A 34 9.85 30.70 1.61
N GLU A 35 8.58 31.08 1.54
CA GLU A 35 7.45 30.17 1.73
C GLU A 35 7.45 29.03 0.70
N ARG A 36 7.64 29.35 -0.58
CA ARG A 36 7.74 28.33 -1.64
C ARG A 36 8.92 27.39 -1.44
N ALA A 37 10.08 27.91 -1.01
CA ALA A 37 11.23 27.06 -0.72
C ALA A 37 10.95 26.10 0.44
N ARG A 38 10.32 26.58 1.53
CA ARG A 38 9.92 25.75 2.67
C ARG A 38 8.89 24.69 2.28
N ALA A 39 7.91 25.05 1.45
CA ALA A 39 6.91 24.09 0.95
C ALA A 39 7.57 22.96 0.14
N ALA A 40 8.52 23.28 -0.74
CA ALA A 40 9.27 22.29 -1.51
C ALA A 40 10.16 21.39 -0.63
N GLU A 41 10.83 21.96 0.38
CA GLU A 41 11.62 21.20 1.36
C GLU A 41 10.74 20.23 2.16
N LEU A 42 9.56 20.69 2.60
CA LEU A 42 8.60 19.86 3.33
C LEU A 42 8.08 18.71 2.47
N GLU A 43 7.70 18.99 1.22
CA GLU A 43 7.25 17.98 0.28
C GLU A 43 8.34 16.91 0.03
N GLN A 44 9.58 17.33 -0.16
CA GLN A 44 10.71 16.42 -0.31
C GLN A 44 10.93 15.57 0.96
N ALA A 45 10.83 16.16 2.15
CA ALA A 45 10.98 15.45 3.41
C ALA A 45 9.86 14.42 3.62
N LEU A 46 8.61 14.76 3.28
CA LEU A 46 7.48 13.84 3.33
C LEU A 46 7.67 12.65 2.38
N ASN A 47 8.04 12.89 1.13
CA ASN A 47 8.31 11.84 0.15
C ASN A 47 9.45 10.91 0.59
N THR A 48 10.49 11.46 1.20
CA THR A 48 11.60 10.69 1.76
C THR A 48 11.14 9.80 2.91
N LEU A 49 10.31 10.35 3.81
CA LEU A 49 9.75 9.62 4.95
C LEU A 49 8.82 8.48 4.49
N GLU A 50 7.94 8.74 3.53
CA GLU A 50 7.05 7.74 2.96
C GLU A 50 7.83 6.59 2.31
N THR A 51 8.87 6.92 1.55
CA THR A 51 9.75 5.91 0.93
C THR A 51 10.45 5.06 1.99
N ALA A 52 11.07 5.68 2.98
CA ALA A 52 11.76 4.97 4.06
C ALA A 52 10.81 4.11 4.89
N PHE A 53 9.58 4.59 5.10
CA PHE A 53 8.53 3.85 5.80
C PHE A 53 8.11 2.59 5.00
N LEU A 54 7.87 2.74 3.69
CA LEU A 54 7.52 1.62 2.81
C LEU A 54 8.63 0.56 2.78
N GLU A 55 9.89 0.99 2.66
CA GLU A 55 11.05 0.08 2.67
C GLU A 55 11.19 -0.66 4.01
N THR A 56 10.89 0.01 5.13
CA THR A 56 10.89 -0.61 6.46
C THR A 56 9.80 -1.68 6.56
N ILE A 57 8.57 -1.37 6.11
CA ILE A 57 7.48 -2.35 6.08
C ILE A 57 7.83 -3.55 5.19
N ARG A 58 8.39 -3.33 4.01
CA ARG A 58 8.85 -4.41 3.12
C ARG A 58 9.87 -5.31 3.81
N SER A 59 10.85 -4.73 4.48
CA SER A 59 11.88 -5.46 5.20
C SER A 59 11.31 -6.31 6.34
N LEU A 60 10.36 -5.76 7.10
CA LEU A 60 9.66 -6.49 8.17
C LEU A 60 8.81 -7.63 7.61
N ALA A 61 8.03 -7.38 6.56
CA ALA A 61 7.21 -8.39 5.90
C ALA A 61 8.09 -9.53 5.34
N PHE A 62 9.19 -9.19 4.67
CA PHE A 62 10.16 -10.17 4.19
C PHE A 62 10.75 -11.03 5.33
N THR A 63 11.01 -10.44 6.50
CA THR A 63 11.53 -11.19 7.66
C THR A 63 10.54 -12.26 8.14
N VAL A 64 9.23 -12.00 8.06
CA VAL A 64 8.20 -12.99 8.40
C VAL A 64 8.09 -14.05 7.30
N GLU A 65 8.06 -13.65 6.03
CA GLU A 65 8.01 -14.59 4.89
C GLU A 65 9.25 -15.49 4.78
N ALA A 66 10.41 -15.04 5.25
CA ALA A 66 11.62 -15.87 5.27
C ALA A 66 11.47 -17.14 6.12
N LYS A 67 10.44 -17.22 6.98
CA LYS A 67 10.06 -18.44 7.69
C LYS A 67 9.19 -19.38 6.85
N ASP A 68 8.53 -18.87 5.84
CA ASP A 68 7.74 -19.63 4.88
C ASP A 68 8.53 -19.69 3.56
N ALA A 69 8.45 -20.75 2.81
CA ALA A 69 9.28 -20.96 1.60
C ALA A 69 9.03 -19.96 0.44
N TYR A 70 8.47 -18.79 0.75
CA TYR A 70 8.21 -17.72 -0.20
C TYR A 70 9.41 -16.80 -0.42
N THR A 71 9.53 -16.28 -1.63
CA THR A 71 10.56 -15.30 -1.98
C THR A 71 9.95 -13.90 -1.88
N GLY A 72 10.72 -12.90 -1.41
CA GLY A 72 10.26 -11.51 -1.27
C GLY A 72 9.71 -10.86 -2.56
N GLN A 73 9.85 -11.53 -3.70
CA GLN A 73 9.21 -11.15 -4.96
C GLN A 73 7.69 -11.30 -4.94
N HIS A 74 7.13 -12.26 -4.15
CA HIS A 74 5.69 -12.43 -3.96
C HIS A 74 5.05 -11.16 -3.39
N LEU A 75 5.57 -10.64 -2.30
CA LEU A 75 5.07 -9.42 -1.66
C LEU A 75 4.97 -8.25 -2.64
N GLU A 76 6.04 -8.05 -3.43
CA GLU A 76 6.07 -6.95 -4.38
C GLU A 76 5.10 -7.16 -5.55
N ARG A 77 4.96 -8.38 -6.07
CA ARG A 77 3.95 -8.68 -7.10
C ARG A 77 2.54 -8.45 -6.57
N CYS A 78 2.22 -8.96 -5.38
CA CYS A 78 0.92 -8.75 -4.76
C CYS A 78 0.62 -7.26 -4.54
N ARG A 79 1.61 -6.48 -4.09
CA ARG A 79 1.47 -5.03 -3.94
C ARG A 79 1.18 -4.34 -5.27
N VAL A 80 2.01 -4.59 -6.28
CA VAL A 80 1.90 -3.93 -7.60
C VAL A 80 0.58 -4.31 -8.29
N TYR A 81 0.22 -5.59 -8.29
CA TYR A 81 -1.00 -6.06 -8.94
C TYR A 81 -2.25 -5.59 -8.19
N GLY A 82 -2.23 -5.62 -6.85
CA GLY A 82 -3.33 -5.12 -6.03
C GLY A 82 -3.60 -3.63 -6.26
N LEU A 83 -2.55 -2.80 -6.31
CA LEU A 83 -2.69 -1.38 -6.64
C LEU A 83 -3.24 -1.17 -8.05
N ALA A 84 -2.79 -1.93 -9.05
CA ALA A 84 -3.32 -1.85 -10.41
C ALA A 84 -4.82 -2.19 -10.48
N VAL A 85 -5.29 -3.14 -9.68
CA VAL A 85 -6.74 -3.45 -9.59
C VAL A 85 -7.52 -2.32 -8.93
N LEU A 86 -7.02 -1.75 -7.82
CA LEU A 86 -7.66 -0.60 -7.16
C LEU A 86 -7.76 0.60 -8.13
N GLU A 87 -6.74 0.82 -8.94
CA GLU A 87 -6.70 1.87 -9.95
C GLU A 87 -7.70 1.60 -11.09
N LYS A 88 -7.75 0.36 -11.59
CA LYS A 88 -8.72 -0.10 -12.60
C LYS A 88 -10.17 0.07 -12.14
N LEU A 89 -10.43 -0.15 -10.85
CA LEU A 89 -11.74 0.04 -10.24
C LEU A 89 -12.06 1.51 -9.91
N GLY A 90 -11.09 2.42 -10.05
CA GLY A 90 -11.25 3.85 -9.78
C GLY A 90 -11.34 4.21 -8.29
N ILE A 91 -10.83 3.37 -7.39
CA ILE A 91 -10.96 3.50 -5.94
C ILE A 91 -9.61 3.60 -5.21
N ALA A 92 -8.50 3.71 -5.93
CA ALA A 92 -7.17 3.74 -5.31
C ALA A 92 -7.01 4.89 -4.29
N SER A 93 -7.63 6.05 -4.54
CA SER A 93 -7.61 7.20 -3.63
C SER A 93 -8.37 6.97 -2.32
N ASP A 94 -9.31 6.04 -2.30
CA ASP A 94 -10.12 5.74 -1.11
C ASP A 94 -9.37 4.83 -0.12
N TYR A 95 -8.31 4.16 -0.61
CA TYR A 95 -7.53 3.18 0.15
C TYR A 95 -6.02 3.42 0.03
N PRO A 96 -5.50 4.59 0.46
CA PRO A 96 -4.10 4.96 0.26
C PRO A 96 -3.11 4.06 1.02
N ASP A 97 -3.55 3.41 2.10
CA ASP A 97 -2.77 2.49 2.92
C ASP A 97 -2.92 1.01 2.54
N ALA A 98 -3.73 0.67 1.51
CA ALA A 98 -3.96 -0.72 1.09
C ALA A 98 -2.65 -1.45 0.73
N GLN A 99 -1.68 -0.75 0.14
CA GLN A 99 -0.37 -1.32 -0.19
C GLN A 99 0.33 -1.95 1.00
N TYR A 100 0.17 -1.38 2.20
CA TYR A 100 0.76 -1.92 3.42
C TYR A 100 0.07 -3.21 3.86
N GLY A 101 -1.25 -3.30 3.66
CA GLY A 101 -2.01 -4.53 3.89
C GLY A 101 -1.60 -5.66 2.95
N PHE A 102 -1.35 -5.35 1.68
CA PHE A 102 -0.85 -6.33 0.70
C PHE A 102 0.53 -6.86 1.08
N LEU A 103 1.41 -5.98 1.58
CA LEU A 103 2.74 -6.40 2.06
C LEU A 103 2.66 -7.19 3.37
N LEU A 104 1.80 -6.79 4.30
CA LEU A 104 1.75 -7.30 5.67
C LEU A 104 0.72 -8.43 5.87
N HIS A 105 0.04 -8.90 4.80
CA HIS A 105 -1.08 -9.85 4.91
C HIS A 105 -0.76 -11.06 5.82
N ASP A 106 0.43 -11.57 5.72
CA ASP A 106 0.91 -12.74 6.43
C ASP A 106 1.74 -12.42 7.72
N SER A 107 1.80 -11.14 8.13
CA SER A 107 2.59 -10.72 9.31
C SER A 107 2.25 -11.51 10.59
N GLY A 108 1.00 -11.92 10.74
CA GLY A 108 0.56 -12.71 11.88
C GLY A 108 1.12 -14.14 11.94
N LYS A 109 1.75 -14.65 10.89
CA LYS A 109 2.47 -15.93 10.90
C LYS A 109 3.62 -15.94 11.92
N VAL A 110 4.08 -14.79 12.39
CA VAL A 110 5.04 -14.70 13.50
C VAL A 110 4.53 -15.39 14.77
N GLY A 111 3.21 -15.42 14.98
CA GLY A 111 2.56 -16.09 16.11
C GLY A 111 2.27 -17.58 15.89
N VAL A 112 2.54 -18.13 14.69
CA VAL A 112 2.36 -19.54 14.38
C VAL A 112 3.65 -20.32 14.70
N PRO A 113 3.60 -21.45 15.42
CA PRO A 113 4.78 -22.24 15.71
C PRO A 113 5.52 -22.72 14.46
N ASP A 114 6.85 -22.67 14.46
CA ASP A 114 7.70 -23.11 13.34
C ASP A 114 7.48 -24.57 12.96
N SER A 115 7.10 -25.42 13.93
CA SER A 115 6.73 -26.81 13.68
C SER A 115 5.49 -27.01 12.82
N ILE A 116 4.65 -25.97 12.72
CA ILE A 116 3.46 -25.95 11.85
C ILE A 116 3.81 -25.29 10.50
N LEU A 117 4.48 -24.13 10.53
CA LEU A 117 4.88 -23.41 9.31
C LEU A 117 5.81 -24.23 8.42
N GLY A 118 6.85 -24.82 9.00
CA GLY A 118 7.86 -25.61 8.30
C GLY A 118 7.55 -27.10 8.20
N LYS A 119 6.31 -27.55 8.47
CA LYS A 119 5.96 -28.96 8.47
C LYS A 119 6.11 -29.60 7.08
N PRO A 120 6.93 -30.66 6.93
CA PRO A 120 7.01 -31.40 5.68
C PRO A 120 5.78 -32.29 5.52
N GLY A 121 4.74 -31.79 4.82
CA GLY A 121 3.51 -32.52 4.56
C GLY A 121 2.24 -31.78 4.99
N PRO A 122 1.05 -32.38 4.81
CA PRO A 122 -0.21 -31.73 5.10
C PRO A 122 -0.40 -31.47 6.60
N LEU A 123 -1.04 -30.33 6.92
CA LEU A 123 -1.44 -30.00 8.27
C LEU A 123 -2.62 -30.85 8.72
N THR A 124 -2.61 -31.29 9.97
CA THR A 124 -3.77 -31.90 10.63
C THR A 124 -4.87 -30.87 10.89
N ALA A 125 -6.08 -31.30 11.20
CA ALA A 125 -7.16 -30.38 11.55
C ALA A 125 -6.84 -29.50 12.78
N ALA A 126 -6.04 -30.00 13.74
CA ALA A 126 -5.60 -29.22 14.89
C ALA A 126 -4.58 -28.14 14.50
N GLU A 127 -3.62 -28.46 13.65
CA GLU A 127 -2.62 -27.53 13.13
C GLU A 127 -3.25 -26.47 12.23
N TRP A 128 -4.26 -26.85 11.40
CA TRP A 128 -5.04 -25.91 10.63
C TRP A 128 -5.77 -24.89 11.48
N ARG A 129 -6.32 -25.29 12.63
CA ARG A 129 -6.92 -24.32 13.57
C ARG A 129 -5.92 -23.29 14.06
N VAL A 130 -4.68 -23.70 14.32
CA VAL A 130 -3.61 -22.77 14.70
C VAL A 130 -3.21 -21.90 13.52
N MET A 131 -2.97 -22.49 12.33
CA MET A 131 -2.61 -21.73 11.13
C MET A 131 -3.64 -20.63 10.82
N ARG A 132 -4.93 -20.93 10.93
CA ARG A 132 -6.02 -19.97 10.66
C ARG A 132 -6.13 -18.83 11.67
N THR A 133 -5.28 -18.77 12.70
CA THR A 133 -5.25 -17.64 13.64
C THR A 133 -4.40 -16.48 13.16
N HIS A 134 -3.50 -16.69 12.17
CA HIS A 134 -2.58 -15.64 11.74
C HIS A 134 -3.26 -14.36 11.24
N PRO A 135 -4.43 -14.36 10.56
CA PRO A 135 -5.08 -13.12 10.17
C PRO A 135 -5.49 -12.27 11.38
N LEU A 136 -6.00 -12.90 12.43
CA LEU A 136 -6.36 -12.20 13.66
C LEU A 136 -5.15 -11.69 14.44
N ILE A 137 -4.07 -12.47 14.49
CA ILE A 137 -2.80 -12.04 15.13
C ILE A 137 -2.25 -10.83 14.38
N GLY A 138 -2.16 -10.90 13.05
CA GLY A 138 -1.70 -9.78 12.22
C GLY A 138 -2.58 -8.53 12.38
N TYR A 139 -3.90 -8.70 12.40
CA TYR A 139 -4.84 -7.62 12.68
C TYR A 139 -4.55 -6.94 14.01
N GLN A 140 -4.39 -7.71 15.09
CA GLN A 140 -4.09 -7.18 16.42
C GLN A 140 -2.79 -6.38 16.47
N MET A 141 -1.80 -6.75 15.67
CA MET A 141 -0.52 -6.02 15.57
C MET A 141 -0.67 -4.65 14.89
N LEU A 142 -1.63 -4.47 13.98
CA LEU A 142 -1.75 -3.30 13.13
C LEU A 142 -2.92 -2.38 13.51
N ALA A 143 -3.98 -2.90 14.16
CA ALA A 143 -5.24 -2.20 14.37
C ALA A 143 -5.12 -0.91 15.21
N GLU A 144 -4.14 -0.85 16.12
CA GLU A 144 -3.88 0.33 16.96
C GLU A 144 -3.09 1.44 16.23
N ILE A 145 -2.65 1.18 15.01
CA ILE A 145 -1.88 2.15 14.21
C ILE A 145 -2.85 2.90 13.28
N PRO A 146 -3.16 4.19 13.53
CA PRO A 146 -4.28 4.88 12.86
C PRO A 146 -4.18 4.91 11.33
N PHE A 147 -2.98 5.06 10.78
CA PHE A 147 -2.76 5.12 9.33
C PHE A 147 -2.65 3.74 8.65
N LEU A 148 -2.73 2.63 9.40
CA LEU A 148 -2.75 1.25 8.89
C LEU A 148 -4.14 0.60 9.03
N ARG A 149 -5.19 1.37 9.20
CA ARG A 149 -6.53 0.82 9.45
C ARG A 149 -7.02 -0.07 8.30
N THR A 150 -6.93 0.38 7.06
CA THR A 150 -7.29 -0.44 5.89
C THR A 150 -6.35 -1.63 5.76
N ALA A 151 -5.06 -1.43 6.00
CA ALA A 151 -4.08 -2.51 6.00
C ALA A 151 -4.44 -3.61 7.03
N ALA A 152 -4.83 -3.22 8.25
CA ALA A 152 -5.26 -4.17 9.27
C ALA A 152 -6.50 -4.98 8.83
N GLU A 153 -7.49 -4.33 8.21
CA GLU A 153 -8.68 -5.03 7.70
C GLU A 153 -8.35 -5.98 6.55
N ILE A 154 -7.41 -5.62 5.67
CA ILE A 154 -6.91 -6.53 4.63
C ILE A 154 -6.28 -7.77 5.28
N VAL A 155 -5.38 -7.56 6.24
CA VAL A 155 -4.69 -8.64 6.98
C VAL A 155 -5.69 -9.55 7.68
N ARG A 156 -6.75 -9.00 8.28
CA ARG A 156 -7.81 -9.77 8.94
C ARG A 156 -8.59 -10.64 7.98
N SER A 157 -8.88 -10.12 6.77
CA SER A 157 -9.92 -10.66 5.90
C SER A 157 -9.40 -11.27 4.60
N HIS A 158 -8.08 -11.35 4.38
CA HIS A 158 -7.52 -11.81 3.11
C HIS A 158 -7.79 -13.29 2.78
N HIS A 159 -8.21 -14.09 3.75
CA HIS A 159 -8.64 -15.47 3.57
C HIS A 159 -10.15 -15.65 3.61
N GLU A 160 -10.93 -14.57 3.65
CA GLU A 160 -12.36 -14.66 3.47
C GLU A 160 -12.70 -15.01 2.02
N MET A 161 -13.78 -15.77 1.83
CA MET A 161 -14.30 -16.16 0.53
C MET A 161 -15.64 -15.47 0.29
N PHE A 162 -15.91 -15.06 -0.93
CA PHE A 162 -17.09 -14.28 -1.28
C PHE A 162 -18.41 -14.96 -0.90
N ASP A 163 -18.44 -16.31 -0.93
CA ASP A 163 -19.59 -17.14 -0.53
C ASP A 163 -19.69 -17.41 0.99
N GLY A 164 -18.73 -16.94 1.79
CA GLY A 164 -18.66 -17.17 3.24
C GLY A 164 -17.96 -18.46 3.65
N GLY A 165 -17.36 -19.19 2.71
CA GLY A 165 -16.58 -20.40 3.02
C GLY A 165 -15.18 -20.13 3.58
N GLY A 166 -14.80 -18.85 3.73
CA GLY A 166 -13.50 -18.38 4.20
C GLY A 166 -13.33 -18.39 5.72
N TYR A 167 -12.29 -17.68 6.17
CA TYR A 167 -11.96 -17.47 7.58
C TYR A 167 -11.23 -16.13 7.77
N PRO A 168 -11.19 -15.55 8.98
CA PRO A 168 -11.55 -16.12 10.29
C PRO A 168 -13.02 -15.94 10.69
N GLU A 169 -13.79 -15.07 10.03
CA GLU A 169 -15.14 -14.66 10.46
C GLU A 169 -16.26 -15.20 9.57
N ALA A 170 -15.92 -15.84 8.45
CA ALA A 170 -16.86 -16.32 7.44
C ALA A 170 -17.76 -15.19 6.90
N LEU A 171 -17.16 -14.03 6.62
CA LEU A 171 -17.84 -12.88 6.02
C LEU A 171 -18.34 -13.23 4.62
N VAL A 172 -19.50 -12.66 4.24
CA VAL A 172 -20.16 -12.94 2.97
C VAL A 172 -20.21 -11.70 2.11
N LYS A 173 -19.80 -11.82 0.85
CA LYS A 173 -19.92 -10.76 -0.18
C LYS A 173 -19.32 -9.42 0.27
N GLU A 174 -20.12 -8.35 0.26
CA GLU A 174 -19.72 -6.99 0.59
C GLU A 174 -19.42 -6.76 2.08
N GLN A 175 -19.66 -7.75 2.94
CA GLN A 175 -19.17 -7.72 4.31
C GLN A 175 -17.63 -7.80 4.36
N ILE A 176 -17.02 -8.42 3.35
CA ILE A 176 -15.56 -8.47 3.18
C ILE A 176 -15.11 -7.10 2.68
N PRO A 177 -14.16 -6.43 3.33
CA PRO A 177 -13.60 -5.15 2.86
C PRO A 177 -13.13 -5.26 1.40
N LEU A 178 -13.48 -4.30 0.56
CA LEU A 178 -13.17 -4.36 -0.88
C LEU A 178 -11.67 -4.55 -1.16
N PRO A 179 -10.72 -3.88 -0.47
CA PRO A 179 -9.30 -4.14 -0.68
C PRO A 179 -8.88 -5.59 -0.31
N ALA A 180 -9.54 -6.23 0.65
CA ALA A 180 -9.29 -7.64 0.97
C ALA A 180 -9.81 -8.57 -0.14
N ARG A 181 -10.98 -8.24 -0.74
CA ARG A 181 -11.49 -8.95 -1.93
C ARG A 181 -10.55 -8.81 -3.13
N VAL A 182 -9.94 -7.63 -3.31
CA VAL A 182 -8.91 -7.40 -4.33
C VAL A 182 -7.70 -8.28 -4.04
N PHE A 183 -7.21 -8.25 -2.80
CA PHE A 183 -6.02 -8.99 -2.42
C PHE A 183 -6.19 -10.50 -2.61
N SER A 184 -7.33 -11.08 -2.25
CA SER A 184 -7.57 -12.52 -2.37
C SER A 184 -7.44 -13.04 -3.81
N VAL A 185 -7.85 -12.25 -4.81
CA VAL A 185 -7.69 -12.57 -6.24
C VAL A 185 -6.22 -12.51 -6.64
N VAL A 186 -5.52 -11.46 -6.23
CA VAL A 186 -4.11 -11.23 -6.57
C VAL A 186 -3.21 -12.28 -5.96
N ASP A 187 -3.40 -12.60 -4.68
CA ASP A 187 -2.64 -13.63 -3.96
C ASP A 187 -2.84 -15.01 -4.60
N ALA A 188 -4.08 -15.38 -4.91
CA ALA A 188 -4.39 -16.62 -5.59
C ALA A 188 -3.73 -16.69 -6.99
N TYR A 189 -3.75 -15.60 -7.75
CA TYR A 189 -3.08 -15.54 -9.05
C TYR A 189 -1.57 -15.72 -8.92
N ASP A 190 -0.94 -14.99 -8.01
CA ASP A 190 0.50 -15.12 -7.76
C ASP A 190 0.86 -16.52 -7.30
N ALA A 191 0.05 -17.07 -6.40
CA ALA A 191 0.21 -18.44 -5.96
C ALA A 191 0.09 -19.46 -7.10
N MET A 192 -0.77 -19.25 -8.10
CA MET A 192 -0.94 -20.13 -9.24
C MET A 192 0.20 -19.99 -10.26
N THR A 193 0.69 -18.78 -10.49
CA THR A 193 1.67 -18.45 -11.55
C THR A 193 3.12 -18.49 -11.10
N THR A 194 3.39 -18.80 -9.82
CA THR A 194 4.75 -18.92 -9.26
C THR A 194 5.08 -20.39 -8.98
N ASN A 195 6.33 -20.80 -9.28
CA ASN A 195 6.83 -22.11 -8.92
C ASN A 195 6.90 -22.25 -7.39
N ARG A 196 6.36 -23.35 -6.88
CA ARG A 196 6.48 -23.73 -5.47
C ARG A 196 7.26 -25.04 -5.34
N PRO A 197 7.88 -25.35 -4.20
CA PRO A 197 8.68 -26.58 -4.04
C PRO A 197 7.97 -27.86 -4.46
N TYR A 198 6.64 -27.85 -4.40
CA TYR A 198 5.79 -29.03 -4.66
C TYR A 198 4.88 -28.89 -5.89
N ARG A 199 4.95 -27.76 -6.62
CA ARG A 199 4.07 -27.49 -7.78
C ARG A 199 4.72 -26.51 -8.76
N ALA A 200 4.76 -26.90 -10.04
CA ALA A 200 5.11 -25.99 -11.12
C ALA A 200 4.05 -24.88 -11.29
N ALA A 201 4.49 -23.71 -11.76
CA ALA A 201 3.62 -22.59 -12.10
C ALA A 201 2.64 -23.02 -13.22
N LEU A 202 1.40 -22.55 -13.10
CA LEU A 202 0.42 -22.63 -14.17
C LEU A 202 0.70 -21.53 -15.22
N SER A 203 0.24 -21.74 -16.45
CA SER A 203 0.23 -20.67 -17.43
C SER A 203 -0.72 -19.54 -17.01
N THR A 204 -0.42 -18.33 -17.45
CA THR A 204 -1.24 -17.13 -17.23
C THR A 204 -2.70 -17.36 -17.63
N ASP A 205 -2.94 -17.98 -18.80
CA ASP A 205 -4.30 -18.26 -19.30
C ASP A 205 -5.04 -19.26 -18.40
N HIS A 206 -4.34 -20.27 -17.89
CA HIS A 206 -4.95 -21.23 -16.98
C HIS A 206 -5.33 -20.58 -15.64
N ALA A 207 -4.44 -19.75 -15.08
CA ALA A 207 -4.70 -19.02 -13.85
C ALA A 207 -5.86 -18.01 -14.02
N ALA A 208 -5.93 -17.31 -15.16
CA ALA A 208 -7.05 -16.44 -15.50
C ALA A 208 -8.39 -17.21 -15.57
N GLY A 209 -8.38 -18.39 -16.21
CA GLY A 209 -9.54 -19.26 -16.28
C GLY A 209 -10.01 -19.74 -14.91
N GLU A 210 -9.10 -20.09 -14.00
CA GLU A 210 -9.44 -20.48 -12.62
C GLU A 210 -10.04 -19.32 -11.83
N ILE A 211 -9.49 -18.10 -11.93
CA ILE A 211 -10.05 -16.92 -11.30
C ILE A 211 -11.49 -16.67 -11.80
N ALA A 212 -11.69 -16.71 -13.12
CA ALA A 212 -13.02 -16.51 -13.70
C ALA A 212 -14.01 -17.61 -13.25
N ARG A 213 -13.57 -18.85 -13.14
CA ARG A 213 -14.38 -19.99 -12.69
C ARG A 213 -14.81 -19.85 -11.22
N MET A 214 -13.95 -19.29 -10.38
CA MET A 214 -14.21 -19.12 -8.95
C MET A 214 -14.91 -17.79 -8.59
N ALA A 215 -15.24 -16.99 -9.59
CA ALA A 215 -16.03 -15.76 -9.39
C ALA A 215 -17.42 -16.10 -8.83
N GLY A 216 -17.82 -15.39 -7.78
CA GLY A 216 -19.07 -15.62 -7.04
C GLY A 216 -19.00 -16.69 -5.94
N SER A 217 -17.91 -17.48 -5.89
CA SER A 217 -17.63 -18.42 -4.79
C SER A 217 -16.45 -17.94 -3.94
N GLN A 218 -15.23 -18.16 -4.39
CA GLN A 218 -14.05 -17.67 -3.68
C GLN A 218 -13.85 -16.17 -3.87
N PHE A 219 -14.06 -15.67 -5.09
CA PHE A 219 -13.74 -14.29 -5.47
C PHE A 219 -14.97 -13.45 -5.75
N ASP A 220 -14.87 -12.16 -5.45
CA ASP A 220 -15.82 -11.15 -5.90
C ASP A 220 -15.87 -11.15 -7.45
N PRO A 221 -17.05 -11.28 -8.08
CA PRO A 221 -17.16 -11.34 -9.53
C PRO A 221 -16.65 -10.10 -10.26
N ASP A 222 -16.86 -8.92 -9.69
CA ASP A 222 -16.43 -7.65 -10.30
C ASP A 222 -14.92 -7.46 -10.19
N VAL A 223 -14.34 -7.82 -9.06
CA VAL A 223 -12.89 -7.82 -8.86
C VAL A 223 -12.22 -8.86 -9.75
N ALA A 224 -12.74 -10.08 -9.80
CA ALA A 224 -12.21 -11.16 -10.65
C ALA A 224 -12.20 -10.74 -12.13
N ARG A 225 -13.29 -10.15 -12.63
CA ARG A 225 -13.38 -9.61 -13.99
C ARG A 225 -12.35 -8.53 -14.26
N ALA A 226 -12.28 -7.50 -13.38
CA ALA A 226 -11.34 -6.39 -13.51
C ALA A 226 -9.89 -6.89 -13.52
N PHE A 227 -9.56 -7.87 -12.68
CA PHE A 227 -8.23 -8.46 -12.63
C PHE A 227 -7.88 -9.24 -13.91
N VAL A 228 -8.78 -10.11 -14.38
CA VAL A 228 -8.58 -10.90 -15.63
C VAL A 228 -8.33 -9.96 -16.82
N GLU A 229 -9.07 -8.86 -16.92
CA GLU A 229 -8.85 -7.85 -17.97
C GLU A 229 -7.47 -7.16 -17.86
N LEU A 230 -6.90 -7.05 -16.65
CA LEU A 230 -5.60 -6.42 -16.42
C LEU A 230 -4.42 -7.35 -16.71
N ILE A 231 -4.58 -8.66 -16.64
CA ILE A 231 -3.49 -9.64 -16.77
C ILE A 231 -2.56 -9.35 -17.96
N PRO A 232 -3.04 -9.05 -19.19
CA PRO A 232 -2.15 -8.81 -20.34
C PRO A 232 -1.25 -7.56 -20.20
N SER A 233 -1.62 -6.63 -19.31
CA SER A 233 -0.92 -5.36 -19.08
C SER A 233 -0.19 -5.29 -17.73
N LEU A 234 -0.24 -6.35 -16.93
CA LEU A 234 0.46 -6.37 -15.65
C LEU A 234 1.97 -6.25 -15.85
N PRO A 235 2.65 -5.40 -15.06
CA PRO A 235 4.08 -5.23 -15.17
C PRO A 235 4.80 -6.51 -14.74
N ALA A 236 5.90 -6.83 -15.43
CA ALA A 236 6.82 -7.87 -14.99
C ALA A 236 7.51 -7.40 -13.69
N VAL A 237 7.24 -8.05 -12.57
CA VAL A 237 7.87 -7.77 -11.28
C VAL A 237 8.92 -8.85 -11.01
N GLY A 238 10.18 -8.46 -10.92
CA GLY A 238 11.24 -9.33 -10.40
C GLY A 238 11.87 -10.32 -11.40
N ALA A 239 12.04 -9.93 -12.66
CA ALA A 239 13.03 -10.54 -13.54
C ALA A 239 14.35 -9.74 -13.42
N ALA A 240 15.13 -10.01 -12.39
CA ALA A 240 16.51 -9.56 -12.25
C ALA A 240 17.34 -10.71 -11.68
#